data_c24360153cf7ff08a465b0a0c7f6b7ec
#
_entry.id   c24360153cf7ff08a465b0a0c7f6b7ec
#
_cell.length_a   1.000
_cell.length_b   1.000
_cell.length_c   1.000
_cell.angle_alpha   90.00
_cell.angle_beta   90.00
_cell.angle_gamma   90.00
#
_symmetry.space_group_name_H-M   'P 1'
#
loop_
_entity.id
_entity.type
_entity.pdbx_description
1 polymer ?
#
loop_
_entity_poly.entity_id
_entity_poly.type
_entity_poly.pdbx_seq_one_letter_code
_entity_poly.pdbx_strand_id
1 'polypeptide(L)'
;MTSQRKRAVIGTAVSIAAISVLGLSGCAATGGAGGGGGDAVKIGLTISNSTNPFYVKETKTGESYGKSLGATVLSQVANEDVQTQSNQIDQFITAGVSFIIIDPADSDGIGPAVKRAVAAKIPVIAVDNQAKNATANVTTDNTQAGQISCKSLAEQLGGKGKIAILNGTPVSAVTDRVDGCKKELADNYPDIKIVADQRGDNSRDGALPLATDILTANPDLVGMFAINDPSAVGVQLAAQQKGVKIIITSVDGASTATDVIKAKGLITATAAQDPGALVKKGIDIGMNLLKDKKPAQKTTKVPTKLIDASNVDSYTPWG
;
A
#
# COMPACT_ATOMS: atom_id res chain seq x y z
N MET A 1 -31.29 23.51 62.16
CA MET A 1 -32.50 22.72 62.41
C MET A 1 -32.15 21.31 61.85
N THR A 2 -31.60 20.43 62.69
CA THR A 2 -32.27 19.37 63.48
C THR A 2 -33.08 18.44 62.58
N SER A 3 -32.83 17.14 62.47
CA SER A 3 -32.82 16.05 63.46
C SER A 3 -32.44 14.78 62.73
N GLN A 4 -31.37 14.01 63.05
CA GLN A 4 -31.26 12.93 64.00
C GLN A 4 -32.45 11.95 64.10
N ARG A 5 -32.21 10.70 63.83
CA ARG A 5 -32.39 9.50 64.74
C ARG A 5 -32.38 8.23 63.88
N LYS A 6 -31.43 7.35 64.08
CA LYS A 6 -31.11 6.36 65.15
C LYS A 6 -31.84 5.01 65.00
N ARG A 7 -31.02 3.96 64.91
CA ARG A 7 -31.03 2.63 65.63
C ARG A 7 -32.06 1.61 65.17
N ALA A 8 -31.83 0.33 65.09
CA ALA A 8 -31.17 -0.69 65.90
C ALA A 8 -30.97 -1.96 65.04
N VAL A 9 -29.91 -2.70 65.00
CA VAL A 9 -29.31 -3.77 65.87
C VAL A 9 -30.33 -4.79 66.39
N ILE A 10 -30.06 -6.07 66.13
CA ILE A 10 -30.27 -7.34 66.83
C ILE A 10 -30.19 -8.43 65.73
N GLY A 11 -29.31 -9.39 65.60
CA GLY A 11 -28.52 -10.14 66.55
C GLY A 11 -29.00 -11.61 66.63
N THR A 12 -28.02 -12.50 66.62
CA THR A 12 -28.13 -13.91 67.07
C THR A 12 -28.64 -14.94 66.04
N ALA A 13 -28.14 -16.14 65.89
CA ALA A 13 -26.96 -16.90 66.33
C ALA A 13 -27.05 -18.30 65.68
N VAL A 14 -25.89 -18.83 65.31
CA VAL A 14 -25.40 -20.23 65.52
C VAL A 14 -26.34 -21.41 65.26
N SER A 15 -25.96 -22.31 64.39
CA SER A 15 -25.83 -23.73 64.69
C SER A 15 -24.92 -24.49 63.70
N ILE A 16 -23.97 -25.14 64.28
CA ILE A 16 -23.01 -26.12 63.76
C ILE A 16 -23.71 -27.46 63.56
N ALA A 17 -23.46 -28.13 62.47
CA ALA A 17 -23.42 -29.60 62.42
C ALA A 17 -22.55 -30.10 61.29
N ALA A 18 -21.45 -30.67 61.66
CA ALA A 18 -20.58 -31.49 60.83
C ALA A 18 -21.15 -32.91 60.71
N ILE A 19 -21.00 -33.55 59.57
CA ILE A 19 -20.79 -35.01 59.48
C ILE A 19 -20.10 -35.30 58.10
N SER A 20 -18.98 -35.92 58.24
CA SER A 20 -18.15 -36.59 57.23
C SER A 20 -18.85 -37.82 56.66
N VAL A 21 -18.59 -38.20 55.42
CA VAL A 21 -18.30 -39.58 55.04
C VAL A 21 -17.66 -39.65 53.66
N LEU A 22 -16.63 -40.44 53.58
CA LEU A 22 -15.82 -40.87 52.42
C LEU A 22 -16.62 -41.48 51.25
N GLY A 23 -16.14 -41.22 50.03
CA GLY A 23 -16.45 -41.98 48.85
C GLY A 23 -15.31 -41.88 47.84
N LEU A 24 -14.35 -42.81 47.93
CA LEU A 24 -13.42 -43.09 46.84
C LEU A 24 -14.25 -43.71 45.68
N SER A 25 -14.04 -43.25 44.46
CA SER A 25 -13.86 -44.09 43.27
C SER A 25 -13.83 -43.26 41.99
N GLY A 26 -12.89 -43.51 41.12
CA GLY A 26 -13.04 -43.30 39.69
C GLY A 26 -12.04 -42.36 39.05
N CYS A 27 -10.80 -42.81 38.88
CA CYS A 27 -9.96 -42.33 37.79
C CYS A 27 -10.62 -42.62 36.45
N ALA A 28 -11.10 -41.60 35.77
CA ALA A 28 -11.23 -41.60 34.33
C ALA A 28 -10.28 -40.50 33.80
N ALA A 29 -9.11 -40.92 33.38
CA ALA A 29 -8.18 -40.12 32.63
C ALA A 29 -8.80 -39.96 31.23
N THR A 30 -9.68 -38.92 31.04
CA THR A 30 -9.93 -38.40 29.72
C THR A 30 -8.75 -37.48 29.40
N GLY A 31 -7.87 -37.99 28.55
CA GLY A 31 -6.82 -37.23 27.95
C GLY A 31 -7.43 -36.01 27.22
N GLY A 32 -7.44 -34.89 27.93
CA GLY A 32 -7.62 -33.61 27.30
C GLY A 32 -6.44 -33.38 26.35
N ALA A 33 -6.68 -33.56 25.08
CA ALA A 33 -5.77 -33.01 24.07
C ALA A 33 -5.56 -31.55 24.41
N GLY A 34 -4.43 -31.23 24.98
CA GLY A 34 -3.95 -29.86 25.12
C GLY A 34 -3.78 -29.31 23.72
N GLY A 35 -4.82 -28.70 23.20
CA GLY A 35 -4.71 -27.77 22.11
C GLY A 35 -3.82 -26.65 22.60
N GLY A 36 -2.57 -26.63 22.17
CA GLY A 36 -1.70 -25.49 22.31
C GLY A 36 -2.36 -24.29 21.65
N GLY A 37 -3.06 -23.50 22.45
CA GLY A 37 -3.56 -22.21 22.03
C GLY A 37 -2.37 -21.28 21.85
N GLY A 38 -1.68 -21.39 20.72
CA GLY A 38 -0.82 -20.32 20.27
C GLY A 38 -1.72 -19.09 20.09
N ASP A 39 -1.32 -17.96 20.71
CA ASP A 39 -2.03 -16.71 20.56
C ASP A 39 -2.30 -16.49 19.07
N ALA A 40 -3.57 -16.18 18.74
CA ALA A 40 -4.00 -15.95 17.38
C ALA A 40 -3.15 -14.82 16.75
N VAL A 41 -2.60 -15.07 15.57
CA VAL A 41 -1.76 -14.09 14.88
C VAL A 41 -2.53 -12.79 14.71
N LYS A 42 -1.95 -11.66 15.16
CA LYS A 42 -2.49 -10.32 14.95
C LYS A 42 -1.62 -9.57 13.96
N ILE A 43 -2.20 -9.03 12.90
CA ILE A 43 -1.51 -8.26 11.87
C ILE A 43 -1.90 -6.80 12.02
N GLY A 44 -0.94 -5.90 12.21
CA GLY A 44 -1.15 -4.46 12.02
C GLY A 44 -1.05 -4.16 10.53
N LEU A 45 -2.04 -3.50 9.95
CA LEU A 45 -2.04 -3.04 8.56
C LEU A 45 -2.24 -1.53 8.55
N THR A 46 -1.27 -0.78 8.06
CA THR A 46 -1.39 0.68 7.88
C THR A 46 -1.03 1.06 6.45
N ILE A 47 -1.96 1.73 5.80
CA ILE A 47 -1.87 2.16 4.40
C ILE A 47 -1.93 3.68 4.34
N SER A 48 -1.20 4.29 3.38
CA SER A 48 -1.04 5.73 3.34
C SER A 48 -2.32 6.49 3.00
N ASN A 49 -3.21 5.92 2.16
CA ASN A 49 -4.36 6.64 1.59
C ASN A 49 -5.58 5.73 1.44
N SER A 50 -6.80 6.28 1.47
CA SER A 50 -8.06 5.53 1.30
C SER A 50 -8.90 5.97 0.09
N THR A 51 -8.45 6.95 -0.67
CA THR A 51 -9.17 7.49 -1.83
C THR A 51 -8.63 6.96 -3.16
N ASN A 52 -7.34 6.68 -3.25
CA ASN A 52 -6.74 6.06 -4.42
C ASN A 52 -7.10 4.56 -4.48
N PRO A 53 -7.67 4.07 -5.59
CA PRO A 53 -8.08 2.67 -5.75
C PRO A 53 -6.98 1.63 -5.47
N PHE A 54 -5.71 1.99 -5.69
CA PHE A 54 -4.56 1.15 -5.40
C PHE A 54 -4.52 0.77 -3.92
N TYR A 55 -4.52 1.74 -3.04
CA TYR A 55 -4.49 1.54 -1.59
C TYR A 55 -5.78 0.91 -1.04
N VAL A 56 -6.92 1.21 -1.66
CA VAL A 56 -8.19 0.52 -1.33
C VAL A 56 -8.09 -0.98 -1.63
N LYS A 57 -7.44 -1.35 -2.74
CA LYS A 57 -7.21 -2.76 -3.10
C LYS A 57 -6.25 -3.43 -2.13
N GLU A 58 -5.17 -2.75 -1.73
CA GLU A 58 -4.24 -3.26 -0.72
C GLU A 58 -4.94 -3.55 0.60
N THR A 59 -5.70 -2.58 1.13
CA THR A 59 -6.45 -2.71 2.37
C THR A 59 -7.39 -3.91 2.33
N LYS A 60 -8.29 -3.96 1.33
CA LYS A 60 -9.26 -5.05 1.18
C LYS A 60 -8.59 -6.42 1.04
N THR A 61 -7.49 -6.47 0.29
CA THR A 61 -6.75 -7.72 0.10
C THR A 61 -6.04 -8.13 1.39
N GLY A 62 -5.40 -7.19 2.09
CA GLY A 62 -4.73 -7.46 3.35
C GLY A 62 -5.67 -8.01 4.42
N GLU A 63 -6.85 -7.37 4.56
CA GLU A 63 -7.89 -7.82 5.50
C GLU A 63 -8.43 -9.20 5.15
N SER A 64 -8.81 -9.42 3.89
CA SER A 64 -9.39 -10.70 3.47
C SER A 64 -8.37 -11.83 3.50
N TYR A 65 -7.16 -11.59 3.05
CA TYR A 65 -6.10 -12.60 3.02
C TYR A 65 -5.61 -12.93 4.44
N GLY A 66 -5.37 -11.93 5.29
CA GLY A 66 -5.03 -12.19 6.69
C GLY A 66 -6.08 -13.02 7.42
N LYS A 67 -7.36 -12.68 7.24
CA LYS A 67 -8.49 -13.47 7.75
C LYS A 67 -8.48 -14.91 7.24
N SER A 68 -8.21 -15.13 5.97
CA SER A 68 -8.18 -16.48 5.38
C SER A 68 -7.09 -17.38 5.96
N LEU A 69 -6.04 -16.75 6.54
CA LEU A 69 -4.94 -17.42 7.25
C LEU A 69 -5.23 -17.59 8.76
N GLY A 70 -6.41 -17.24 9.23
CA GLY A 70 -6.80 -17.31 10.65
C GLY A 70 -6.26 -16.17 11.50
N ALA A 71 -5.74 -15.08 10.89
CA ALA A 71 -5.24 -13.94 11.62
C ALA A 71 -6.32 -12.88 11.89
N THR A 72 -6.15 -12.12 12.98
CA THR A 72 -6.87 -10.87 13.21
C THR A 72 -6.10 -9.73 12.54
N VAL A 73 -6.75 -8.94 11.70
CA VAL A 73 -6.14 -7.77 11.04
C VAL A 73 -6.66 -6.48 11.67
N LEU A 74 -5.76 -5.66 12.19
CA LEU A 74 -6.02 -4.32 12.69
C LEU A 74 -5.62 -3.34 11.59
N SER A 75 -6.60 -2.80 10.87
CA SER A 75 -6.39 -1.96 9.69
C SER A 75 -6.56 -0.48 10.04
N GLN A 76 -5.65 0.37 9.56
CA GLN A 76 -5.68 1.84 9.74
C GLN A 76 -5.20 2.54 8.47
N VAL A 77 -5.63 3.79 8.29
CA VAL A 77 -5.26 4.64 7.15
C VAL A 77 -4.59 5.91 7.68
N ALA A 78 -3.44 6.26 7.11
CA ALA A 78 -2.64 7.39 7.56
C ALA A 78 -3.04 8.74 6.95
N ASN A 79 -3.86 8.74 5.88
CA ASN A 79 -4.26 9.94 5.13
C ASN A 79 -3.07 10.78 4.67
N GLU A 80 -2.02 10.11 4.18
CA GLU A 80 -0.77 10.71 3.69
C GLU A 80 0.04 11.48 4.76
N ASP A 81 -0.32 11.33 6.03
CA ASP A 81 0.37 11.95 7.15
C ASP A 81 1.29 10.97 7.87
N VAL A 82 2.60 11.21 7.77
CA VAL A 82 3.63 10.35 8.37
C VAL A 82 3.58 10.34 9.89
N GLN A 83 3.12 11.44 10.53
CA GLN A 83 2.98 11.49 11.98
C GLN A 83 1.81 10.63 12.44
N THR A 84 0.67 10.70 11.74
CA THR A 84 -0.47 9.81 11.97
C THR A 84 -0.04 8.36 11.82
N GLN A 85 0.70 8.00 10.76
CA GLN A 85 1.18 6.64 10.54
C GLN A 85 2.17 6.20 11.63
N SER A 86 3.04 7.10 12.10
CA SER A 86 3.93 6.84 13.25
C SER A 86 3.15 6.48 14.50
N ASN A 87 2.08 7.23 14.81
CA ASN A 87 1.21 6.96 15.96
C ASN A 87 0.47 5.61 15.81
N GLN A 88 0.07 5.25 14.59
CA GLN A 88 -0.55 3.94 14.29
C GLN A 88 0.41 2.79 14.56
N ILE A 89 1.68 2.93 14.19
CA ILE A 89 2.71 1.93 14.53
C ILE A 89 2.83 1.78 16.06
N ASP A 90 2.84 2.89 16.82
CA ASP A 90 2.92 2.84 18.28
C ASP A 90 1.67 2.18 18.91
N GLN A 91 0.48 2.37 18.31
CA GLN A 91 -0.73 1.66 18.70
C GLN A 91 -0.63 0.16 18.42
N PHE A 92 -0.06 -0.25 17.29
CA PHE A 92 0.17 -1.66 16.97
C PHE A 92 1.17 -2.31 17.93
N ILE A 93 2.23 -1.58 18.31
CA ILE A 93 3.18 -2.05 19.34
C ILE A 93 2.42 -2.29 20.66
N THR A 94 1.61 -1.35 21.08
CA THR A 94 0.82 -1.45 22.33
C THR A 94 -0.21 -2.58 22.27
N ALA A 95 -0.83 -2.81 21.10
CA ALA A 95 -1.78 -3.89 20.87
C ALA A 95 -1.13 -5.29 20.80
N GLY A 96 0.22 -5.35 20.80
CA GLY A 96 0.98 -6.59 20.72
C GLY A 96 0.70 -7.35 19.43
N VAL A 97 0.76 -6.66 18.27
CA VAL A 97 0.62 -7.33 16.96
C VAL A 97 1.82 -8.23 16.69
N SER A 98 1.61 -9.31 15.97
CA SER A 98 2.65 -10.28 15.63
C SER A 98 3.65 -9.72 14.59
N PHE A 99 3.16 -8.92 13.65
CA PHE A 99 3.94 -8.15 12.69
C PHE A 99 3.10 -7.02 12.10
N ILE A 100 3.76 -6.09 11.41
CA ILE A 100 3.13 -4.94 10.76
C ILE A 100 3.36 -5.01 9.25
N ILE A 101 2.30 -4.83 8.48
CA ILE A 101 2.34 -4.50 7.05
C ILE A 101 2.12 -2.99 6.93
N ILE A 102 3.00 -2.32 6.19
CA ILE A 102 2.94 -0.87 6.01
C ILE A 102 3.14 -0.50 4.54
N ASP A 103 2.26 0.31 3.99
CA ASP A 103 2.58 1.14 2.84
C ASP A 103 2.85 2.57 3.34
N PRO A 104 4.11 3.01 3.37
CA PRO A 104 4.48 4.24 4.05
C PRO A 104 4.02 5.49 3.30
N ALA A 105 3.49 6.46 4.05
CA ALA A 105 3.19 7.80 3.55
C ALA A 105 4.47 8.60 3.22
N ASP A 106 5.58 8.27 3.89
CA ASP A 106 6.92 8.79 3.63
C ASP A 106 7.95 7.69 3.88
N SER A 107 8.71 7.34 2.84
CA SER A 107 9.68 6.22 2.86
C SER A 107 10.80 6.39 3.87
N ASP A 108 11.28 7.62 4.09
CA ASP A 108 12.35 7.95 5.03
C ASP A 108 11.81 8.41 6.38
N GLY A 109 10.80 9.28 6.37
CA GLY A 109 10.21 9.89 7.56
C GLY A 109 9.60 8.88 8.53
N ILE A 110 9.09 7.75 8.02
CA ILE A 110 8.53 6.68 8.86
C ILE A 110 9.62 5.86 9.60
N GLY A 111 10.87 5.98 9.17
CA GLY A 111 11.99 5.17 9.69
C GLY A 111 12.14 5.11 11.20
N PRO A 112 11.99 6.21 11.96
CA PRO A 112 12.04 6.18 13.43
C PRO A 112 10.94 5.32 14.05
N ALA A 113 9.71 5.37 13.57
CA ALA A 113 8.60 4.56 14.05
C ALA A 113 8.82 3.06 13.74
N VAL A 114 9.24 2.75 12.51
CA VAL A 114 9.62 1.39 12.12
C VAL A 114 10.72 0.84 13.02
N LYS A 115 11.73 1.65 13.35
CA LYS A 115 12.80 1.25 14.27
C LYS A 115 12.27 0.90 15.67
N ARG A 116 11.26 1.63 16.18
CA ARG A 116 10.63 1.31 17.49
C ARG A 116 9.91 -0.05 17.44
N ALA A 117 9.14 -0.32 16.39
CA ALA A 117 8.45 -1.61 16.22
C ALA A 117 9.46 -2.77 16.16
N VAL A 118 10.52 -2.63 15.36
CA VAL A 118 11.58 -3.65 15.24
C VAL A 118 12.32 -3.84 16.57
N ALA A 119 12.59 -2.77 17.34
CA ALA A 119 13.18 -2.86 18.67
C ALA A 119 12.27 -3.58 19.68
N ALA A 120 10.95 -3.45 19.52
CA ALA A 120 9.92 -4.20 20.25
C ALA A 120 9.77 -5.66 19.77
N LYS A 121 10.63 -6.12 18.86
CA LYS A 121 10.62 -7.46 18.24
C LYS A 121 9.38 -7.72 17.37
N ILE A 122 8.74 -6.67 16.86
CA ILE A 122 7.63 -6.74 15.92
C ILE A 122 8.20 -6.49 14.52
N PRO A 123 8.26 -7.51 13.64
CA PRO A 123 8.72 -7.32 12.27
C PRO A 123 7.83 -6.32 11.52
N VAL A 124 8.44 -5.47 10.70
CA VAL A 124 7.74 -4.54 9.82
C VAL A 124 8.06 -4.89 8.39
N ILE A 125 7.04 -5.19 7.60
CA ILE A 125 7.15 -5.48 6.18
C ILE A 125 6.51 -4.33 5.43
N ALA A 126 7.30 -3.61 4.66
CA ALA A 126 6.81 -2.57 3.78
C ALA A 126 6.33 -3.17 2.46
N VAL A 127 5.21 -2.67 1.96
CA VAL A 127 4.62 -3.04 0.66
C VAL A 127 4.49 -1.79 -0.20
N ASP A 128 4.49 -1.96 -1.52
CA ASP A 128 4.52 -0.91 -2.53
C ASP A 128 5.72 0.03 -2.36
N ASN A 129 5.68 0.92 -1.39
CA ASN A 129 6.78 1.81 -1.07
C ASN A 129 7.73 1.18 -0.05
N GLN A 130 9.03 1.41 -0.22
CA GLN A 130 10.03 0.98 0.75
C GLN A 130 9.97 1.85 2.00
N ALA A 131 10.14 1.23 3.17
CA ALA A 131 10.26 1.94 4.43
C ALA A 131 11.67 1.79 5.01
N LYS A 132 12.26 2.91 5.40
CA LYS A 132 13.54 2.93 6.11
C LYS A 132 13.44 2.08 7.38
N ASN A 133 14.45 1.23 7.62
CA ASN A 133 14.52 0.29 8.75
C ASN A 133 13.53 -0.88 8.71
N ALA A 134 12.69 -1.04 7.68
CA ALA A 134 11.81 -2.21 7.57
C ALA A 134 12.60 -3.53 7.64
N THR A 135 11.97 -4.56 8.18
CA THR A 135 12.52 -5.93 8.21
C THR A 135 12.64 -6.50 6.80
N ALA A 136 11.62 -6.25 5.98
CA ALA A 136 11.58 -6.60 4.56
C ALA A 136 10.75 -5.57 3.78
N ASN A 137 10.98 -5.51 2.47
CA ASN A 137 10.16 -4.73 1.54
C ASN A 137 9.69 -5.62 0.40
N VAL A 138 8.45 -5.39 -0.06
CA VAL A 138 7.88 -5.97 -1.27
C VAL A 138 7.39 -4.83 -2.13
N THR A 139 7.99 -4.63 -3.28
CA THR A 139 7.66 -3.50 -4.19
C THR A 139 7.54 -4.00 -5.61
N THR A 140 6.80 -3.28 -6.44
CA THR A 140 6.90 -3.44 -7.89
C THR A 140 8.32 -3.07 -8.34
N ASP A 141 8.83 -3.64 -9.42
CA ASP A 141 10.03 -3.09 -10.05
C ASP A 141 9.71 -1.74 -10.72
N ASN A 142 9.65 -0.71 -9.89
CA ASN A 142 9.25 0.63 -10.28
C ASN A 142 10.24 1.28 -11.27
N THR A 143 11.53 0.93 -11.18
CA THR A 143 12.51 1.34 -12.20
C THR A 143 12.14 0.77 -13.57
N GLN A 144 11.82 -0.54 -13.63
CA GLN A 144 11.33 -1.17 -14.86
C GLN A 144 10.01 -0.54 -15.34
N ALA A 145 9.07 -0.23 -14.42
CA ALA A 145 7.79 0.40 -14.76
C ALA A 145 7.99 1.74 -15.47
N GLY A 146 8.86 2.59 -14.94
CA GLY A 146 9.21 3.87 -15.58
C GLY A 146 9.90 3.68 -16.93
N GLN A 147 10.85 2.73 -17.01
CA GLN A 147 11.55 2.43 -18.26
C GLN A 147 10.59 2.00 -19.36
N ILE A 148 9.74 0.98 -19.12
CA ILE A 148 8.86 0.46 -20.18
C ILE A 148 7.75 1.44 -20.57
N SER A 149 7.26 2.27 -19.63
CA SER A 149 6.28 3.31 -19.92
C SER A 149 6.86 4.42 -20.79
N CYS A 150 8.06 4.91 -20.46
CA CYS A 150 8.72 5.95 -21.24
C CYS A 150 9.32 5.43 -22.56
N LYS A 151 9.75 4.18 -22.61
CA LYS A 151 10.09 3.50 -23.87
C LYS A 151 8.89 3.50 -24.81
N SER A 152 7.73 3.04 -24.34
CA SER A 152 6.50 3.03 -25.13
C SER A 152 6.09 4.43 -25.61
N LEU A 153 6.22 5.45 -24.73
CA LEU A 153 5.97 6.85 -25.10
C LEU A 153 6.91 7.29 -26.23
N ALA A 154 8.20 7.07 -26.09
CA ALA A 154 9.21 7.47 -27.06
C ALA A 154 9.03 6.75 -28.41
N GLU A 155 8.76 5.44 -28.40
CA GLU A 155 8.52 4.65 -29.63
C GLU A 155 7.29 5.17 -30.39
N GLN A 156 6.18 5.48 -29.69
CA GLN A 156 4.98 6.04 -30.30
C GLN A 156 5.20 7.45 -30.88
N LEU A 157 6.17 8.20 -30.33
CA LEU A 157 6.59 9.52 -30.83
C LEU A 157 7.64 9.46 -31.94
N GLY A 158 8.06 8.27 -32.36
CA GLY A 158 9.15 8.11 -33.33
C GLY A 158 10.50 8.57 -32.82
N GLY A 159 10.72 8.50 -31.52
CA GLY A 159 12.00 8.75 -30.85
C GLY A 159 12.36 10.24 -30.66
N LYS A 160 11.46 11.19 -30.90
CA LYS A 160 11.73 12.64 -30.84
C LYS A 160 10.56 13.46 -30.38
N GLY A 161 10.81 14.66 -29.90
CA GLY A 161 9.79 15.63 -29.51
C GLY A 161 9.88 16.07 -28.04
N LYS A 162 9.01 16.98 -27.65
CA LYS A 162 8.93 17.53 -26.31
C LYS A 162 7.91 16.75 -25.49
N ILE A 163 8.33 16.26 -24.34
CA ILE A 163 7.47 15.59 -23.38
C ILE A 163 7.54 16.25 -22.01
N ALA A 164 6.55 15.93 -21.18
CA ALA A 164 6.59 16.27 -19.76
C ALA A 164 6.48 15.02 -18.89
N ILE A 165 6.95 15.14 -17.65
CA ILE A 165 6.73 14.17 -16.58
C ILE A 165 5.80 14.82 -15.57
N LEU A 166 4.61 14.22 -15.38
CA LEU A 166 3.79 14.52 -14.22
C LEU A 166 4.21 13.59 -13.09
N ASN A 167 5.06 14.13 -12.25
CA ASN A 167 5.67 13.46 -11.11
C ASN A 167 4.68 13.41 -9.92
N GLY A 168 5.07 12.80 -8.81
CA GLY A 168 4.22 12.62 -7.64
C GLY A 168 4.91 12.89 -6.31
N THR A 169 4.32 12.39 -5.22
CA THR A 169 4.87 12.47 -3.88
C THR A 169 6.24 11.78 -3.79
N PRO A 170 7.16 12.24 -2.92
CA PRO A 170 8.53 11.74 -2.87
C PRO A 170 8.67 10.40 -2.12
N VAL A 171 7.90 9.41 -2.54
CA VAL A 171 8.03 8.02 -2.05
C VAL A 171 8.87 7.19 -3.01
N SER A 172 9.39 6.06 -2.53
CA SER A 172 10.36 5.27 -3.30
C SER A 172 9.83 4.79 -4.65
N ALA A 173 8.56 4.36 -4.73
CA ALA A 173 7.95 3.90 -5.97
C ALA A 173 7.92 5.01 -7.04
N VAL A 174 7.52 6.23 -6.64
CA VAL A 174 7.45 7.38 -7.55
C VAL A 174 8.85 7.79 -8.02
N THR A 175 9.81 7.88 -7.11
CA THR A 175 11.20 8.22 -7.45
C THR A 175 11.80 7.22 -8.43
N ASP A 176 11.65 5.92 -8.16
CA ASP A 176 12.16 4.85 -9.02
C ASP A 176 11.52 4.87 -10.43
N ARG A 177 10.23 5.20 -10.55
CA ARG A 177 9.54 5.36 -11.86
C ARG A 177 10.10 6.52 -12.66
N VAL A 178 10.26 7.66 -12.03
CA VAL A 178 10.80 8.87 -12.69
C VAL A 178 12.24 8.66 -13.11
N ASP A 179 13.08 8.07 -12.25
CA ASP A 179 14.48 7.79 -12.54
C ASP A 179 14.60 6.75 -13.66
N GLY A 180 13.76 5.71 -13.63
CA GLY A 180 13.69 4.71 -14.70
C GLY A 180 13.31 5.32 -16.04
N CYS A 181 12.30 6.18 -16.07
CA CYS A 181 11.87 6.92 -17.26
C CYS A 181 13.01 7.81 -17.81
N LYS A 182 13.59 8.68 -16.97
CA LYS A 182 14.68 9.57 -17.37
C LYS A 182 15.87 8.81 -17.91
N LYS A 183 16.24 7.71 -17.27
CA LYS A 183 17.34 6.87 -17.72
C LYS A 183 17.05 6.24 -19.08
N GLU A 184 15.88 5.68 -19.28
CA GLU A 184 15.48 5.08 -20.57
C GLU A 184 15.55 6.10 -21.71
N LEU A 185 15.03 7.30 -21.48
CA LEU A 185 15.04 8.36 -22.49
C LEU A 185 16.46 8.86 -22.78
N ALA A 186 17.28 9.05 -21.75
CA ALA A 186 18.65 9.53 -21.91
C ALA A 186 19.53 8.52 -22.68
N ASP A 187 19.36 7.23 -22.40
CA ASP A 187 20.19 6.19 -22.98
C ASP A 187 19.79 5.85 -24.43
N ASN A 188 18.46 5.84 -24.72
CA ASN A 188 17.92 5.25 -25.94
C ASN A 188 17.20 6.23 -26.87
N TYR A 189 16.78 7.42 -26.36
CA TYR A 189 15.98 8.39 -27.13
C TYR A 189 16.46 9.84 -26.92
N PRO A 190 17.70 10.17 -27.33
CA PRO A 190 18.34 11.47 -27.01
C PRO A 190 17.63 12.67 -27.66
N ASP A 191 16.76 12.46 -28.66
CA ASP A 191 15.97 13.50 -29.31
C ASP A 191 14.63 13.77 -28.63
N ILE A 192 14.26 12.98 -27.62
CA ILE A 192 13.16 13.30 -26.69
C ILE A 192 13.66 14.33 -25.68
N LYS A 193 12.93 15.44 -25.55
CA LYS A 193 13.28 16.53 -24.60
C LYS A 193 12.24 16.62 -23.50
N ILE A 194 12.66 16.39 -22.27
CA ILE A 194 11.81 16.62 -21.08
C ILE A 194 11.80 18.12 -20.80
N VAL A 195 10.67 18.78 -21.06
CA VAL A 195 10.51 20.24 -20.90
C VAL A 195 9.85 20.62 -19.57
N ALA A 196 9.22 19.69 -18.89
CA ALA A 196 8.66 19.88 -17.55
C ALA A 196 8.74 18.58 -16.75
N ASP A 197 9.00 18.71 -15.46
CA ASP A 197 8.92 17.64 -14.45
C ASP A 197 8.30 18.29 -13.21
N GLN A 198 6.97 18.12 -13.05
CA GLN A 198 6.24 18.78 -11.96
C GLN A 198 5.61 17.74 -11.03
N ARG A 199 5.74 17.99 -9.73
CA ARG A 199 5.19 17.12 -8.68
C ARG A 199 3.72 17.42 -8.43
N GLY A 200 2.91 16.35 -8.49
CA GLY A 200 1.53 16.31 -8.01
C GLY A 200 1.41 15.52 -6.71
N ASP A 201 0.18 15.18 -6.39
CA ASP A 201 -0.23 14.43 -5.19
C ASP A 201 -0.65 12.99 -5.50
N ASN A 202 -0.29 12.45 -6.65
CA ASN A 202 -0.67 11.11 -7.15
C ASN A 202 -2.17 10.94 -7.43
N SER A 203 -2.95 12.02 -7.42
CA SER A 203 -4.39 11.98 -7.66
C SER A 203 -4.78 12.54 -9.04
N ARG A 204 -5.98 12.18 -9.51
CA ARG A 204 -6.59 12.76 -10.71
C ARG A 204 -6.81 14.27 -10.56
N ASP A 205 -7.34 14.67 -9.42
CA ASP A 205 -7.78 16.05 -9.18
C ASP A 205 -6.59 17.01 -9.01
N GLY A 206 -5.50 16.54 -8.39
CA GLY A 206 -4.24 17.29 -8.32
C GLY A 206 -3.49 17.32 -9.64
N ALA A 207 -3.60 16.29 -10.46
CA ALA A 207 -2.96 16.20 -11.78
C ALA A 207 -3.58 17.15 -12.80
N LEU A 208 -4.90 17.36 -12.78
CA LEU A 208 -5.63 18.17 -13.76
C LEU A 208 -5.12 19.61 -13.88
N PRO A 209 -5.01 20.41 -12.80
CA PRO A 209 -4.50 21.78 -12.90
C PRO A 209 -3.02 21.81 -13.35
N LEU A 210 -2.18 20.92 -12.83
CA LEU A 210 -0.76 20.85 -13.19
C LEU A 210 -0.58 20.53 -14.68
N ALA A 211 -1.32 19.56 -15.21
CA ALA A 211 -1.30 19.23 -16.63
C ALA A 211 -1.80 20.39 -17.48
N THR A 212 -2.82 21.13 -17.03
CA THR A 212 -3.32 22.34 -17.69
C THR A 212 -2.25 23.41 -17.82
N ASP A 213 -1.49 23.62 -16.75
CA ASP A 213 -0.38 24.59 -16.71
C ASP A 213 0.78 24.16 -17.62
N ILE A 214 1.18 22.87 -17.54
CA ILE A 214 2.22 22.30 -18.41
C ILE A 214 1.85 22.46 -19.89
N LEU A 215 0.62 22.09 -20.28
CA LEU A 215 0.13 22.21 -21.65
C LEU A 215 0.02 23.66 -22.10
N THR A 216 -0.28 24.60 -21.21
CA THR A 216 -0.33 26.04 -21.52
C THR A 216 1.06 26.60 -21.78
N ALA A 217 2.02 26.21 -20.96
CA ALA A 217 3.41 26.65 -21.07
C ALA A 217 4.16 26.02 -22.26
N ASN A 218 3.68 24.86 -22.74
CA ASN A 218 4.34 24.07 -23.78
C ASN A 218 3.35 23.67 -24.88
N PRO A 219 2.95 24.59 -25.77
CA PRO A 219 1.92 24.31 -26.79
C PRO A 219 2.38 23.30 -27.86
N ASP A 220 3.66 23.00 -27.96
CA ASP A 220 4.27 22.00 -28.84
C ASP A 220 4.60 20.67 -28.12
N LEU A 221 4.02 20.46 -26.93
CA LEU A 221 4.17 19.19 -26.20
C LEU A 221 3.45 18.07 -26.95
N VAL A 222 4.14 16.95 -27.16
CA VAL A 222 3.60 15.80 -27.92
C VAL A 222 3.29 14.59 -27.04
N GLY A 223 3.79 14.55 -25.81
CA GLY A 223 3.53 13.45 -24.89
C GLY A 223 3.75 13.78 -23.42
N MET A 224 3.18 12.94 -22.54
CA MET A 224 3.36 13.06 -21.11
C MET A 224 3.43 11.67 -20.46
N PHE A 225 4.44 11.47 -19.62
CA PHE A 225 4.49 10.36 -18.68
C PHE A 225 3.87 10.80 -17.36
N ALA A 226 2.83 10.11 -16.92
CA ALA A 226 2.23 10.29 -15.60
C ALA A 226 2.63 9.11 -14.70
N ILE A 227 3.04 9.39 -13.47
CA ILE A 227 3.60 8.37 -12.56
C ILE A 227 2.61 7.27 -12.16
N ASN A 228 1.32 7.52 -12.32
CA ASN A 228 0.26 6.54 -12.05
C ASN A 228 -1.00 6.80 -12.91
N ASP A 229 -1.90 5.83 -12.96
CA ASP A 229 -3.13 5.91 -13.75
C ASP A 229 -4.09 7.02 -13.30
N PRO A 230 -4.33 7.28 -11.99
CA PRO A 230 -5.14 8.43 -11.58
C PRO A 230 -4.61 9.77 -12.13
N SER A 231 -3.30 10.00 -12.05
CA SER A 231 -2.69 11.20 -12.61
C SER A 231 -2.83 11.26 -14.13
N ALA A 232 -2.69 10.12 -14.84
CA ALA A 232 -2.86 10.05 -16.27
C ALA A 232 -4.28 10.43 -16.71
N VAL A 233 -5.30 10.03 -15.94
CA VAL A 233 -6.70 10.47 -16.18
C VAL A 233 -6.82 11.99 -16.04
N GLY A 234 -6.17 12.59 -15.04
CA GLY A 234 -6.13 14.04 -14.87
C GLY A 234 -5.46 14.75 -16.07
N VAL A 235 -4.34 14.20 -16.56
CA VAL A 235 -3.65 14.69 -17.77
C VAL A 235 -4.56 14.60 -18.99
N GLN A 236 -5.25 13.47 -19.19
CA GLN A 236 -6.18 13.29 -20.30
C GLN A 236 -7.31 14.32 -20.27
N LEU A 237 -7.90 14.57 -19.10
CA LEU A 237 -8.95 15.57 -18.94
C LEU A 237 -8.44 16.98 -19.30
N ALA A 238 -7.26 17.36 -18.86
CA ALA A 238 -6.62 18.64 -19.20
C ALA A 238 -6.41 18.76 -20.71
N ALA A 239 -5.89 17.73 -21.36
CA ALA A 239 -5.67 17.71 -22.81
C ALA A 239 -6.99 17.83 -23.59
N GLN A 240 -8.03 17.12 -23.17
CA GLN A 240 -9.37 17.19 -23.76
C GLN A 240 -9.99 18.59 -23.62
N GLN A 241 -9.90 19.20 -22.43
CA GLN A 241 -10.42 20.55 -22.19
C GLN A 241 -9.72 21.61 -23.06
N LYS A 242 -8.43 21.41 -23.34
CA LYS A 242 -7.65 22.28 -24.22
C LYS A 242 -7.79 21.94 -25.72
N GLY A 243 -8.43 20.85 -26.06
CA GLY A 243 -8.56 20.39 -27.45
C GLY A 243 -7.22 19.95 -28.08
N VAL A 244 -6.23 19.58 -27.25
CA VAL A 244 -4.91 19.11 -27.72
C VAL A 244 -4.82 17.59 -27.71
N LYS A 245 -4.03 17.05 -28.64
CA LYS A 245 -3.78 15.61 -28.74
C LYS A 245 -2.33 15.34 -28.38
N ILE A 246 -2.13 14.63 -27.29
CA ILE A 246 -0.81 14.15 -26.83
C ILE A 246 -0.89 12.66 -26.54
N ILE A 247 0.23 11.96 -26.57
CA ILE A 247 0.35 10.58 -26.11
C ILE A 247 0.59 10.59 -24.60
N ILE A 248 -0.17 9.77 -23.86
CA ILE A 248 -0.03 9.65 -22.41
C ILE A 248 0.31 8.20 -22.09
N THR A 249 1.37 7.99 -21.29
CA THR A 249 1.69 6.70 -20.70
C THR A 249 1.75 6.81 -19.18
N SER A 250 1.50 5.70 -18.48
CA SER A 250 1.38 5.69 -17.03
C SER A 250 1.86 4.39 -16.40
N VAL A 251 1.58 4.23 -15.12
CA VAL A 251 1.79 3.01 -14.34
C VAL A 251 0.54 2.72 -13.54
N ASP A 252 0.19 1.50 -13.33
CA ASP A 252 -0.69 0.78 -12.43
C ASP A 252 -1.40 -0.39 -13.13
N GLY A 253 -1.94 -0.20 -14.34
CA GLY A 253 -2.78 -1.20 -15.01
C GLY A 253 -4.21 -1.25 -14.43
N ALA A 254 -4.68 -0.14 -13.86
CA ALA A 254 -6.04 -0.03 -13.32
C ALA A 254 -7.10 0.06 -14.44
N SER A 255 -8.36 -0.29 -14.08
CA SER A 255 -9.50 -0.18 -15.01
C SER A 255 -9.63 1.22 -15.62
N THR A 256 -9.37 2.26 -14.82
CA THR A 256 -9.45 3.67 -15.24
C THR A 256 -8.55 4.03 -16.44
N ALA A 257 -7.38 3.41 -16.55
CA ALA A 257 -6.49 3.61 -17.70
C ALA A 257 -6.75 2.58 -18.81
N THR A 258 -6.97 1.31 -18.45
CA THR A 258 -7.18 0.25 -19.45
C THR A 258 -8.46 0.44 -20.26
N ASP A 259 -9.53 1.00 -19.67
CA ASP A 259 -10.74 1.35 -20.40
C ASP A 259 -10.50 2.49 -21.40
N VAL A 260 -9.64 3.46 -21.07
CA VAL A 260 -9.22 4.51 -21.99
C VAL A 260 -8.40 3.93 -23.15
N ILE A 261 -7.49 3.00 -22.87
CA ILE A 261 -6.69 2.30 -23.90
C ILE A 261 -7.61 1.53 -24.86
N LYS A 262 -8.59 0.77 -24.34
CA LYS A 262 -9.61 0.06 -25.14
C LYS A 262 -10.42 1.01 -26.00
N ALA A 263 -10.81 2.17 -25.47
CA ALA A 263 -11.55 3.20 -26.15
C ALA A 263 -10.68 4.02 -27.13
N LYS A 264 -9.38 3.72 -27.27
CA LYS A 264 -8.41 4.46 -28.09
C LYS A 264 -8.34 5.95 -27.72
N GLY A 265 -8.38 6.25 -26.41
CA GLY A 265 -8.21 7.58 -25.86
C GLY A 265 -6.75 8.04 -25.89
N LEU A 266 -6.44 9.09 -25.11
CA LEU A 266 -5.09 9.66 -25.09
C LEU A 266 -4.12 8.85 -24.19
N ILE A 267 -4.60 8.11 -23.20
CA ILE A 267 -3.79 7.14 -22.46
C ILE A 267 -3.63 5.92 -23.38
N THR A 268 -2.40 5.66 -23.79
CA THR A 268 -2.09 4.64 -24.79
C THR A 268 -1.41 3.41 -24.21
N ALA A 269 -0.79 3.55 -23.04
CA ALA A 269 -0.16 2.43 -22.34
C ALA A 269 -0.05 2.71 -20.84
N THR A 270 -0.03 1.62 -20.04
CA THR A 270 0.23 1.64 -18.60
C THR A 270 1.08 0.43 -18.22
N ALA A 271 2.08 0.62 -17.35
CA ALA A 271 2.86 -0.49 -16.78
C ALA A 271 2.12 -1.11 -15.61
N ALA A 272 1.59 -2.32 -15.79
CA ALA A 272 0.74 -2.96 -14.81
C ALA A 272 1.49 -3.43 -13.57
N GLN A 273 0.90 -3.21 -12.41
CA GLN A 273 1.30 -3.76 -11.11
C GLN A 273 0.10 -4.44 -10.43
N ASP A 274 0.34 -5.19 -9.36
CA ASP A 274 -0.72 -5.90 -8.62
C ASP A 274 -0.64 -5.58 -7.12
N PRO A 275 -1.41 -4.57 -6.64
CA PRO A 275 -1.43 -4.19 -5.23
C PRO A 275 -1.85 -5.33 -4.31
N GLY A 276 -2.75 -6.20 -4.78
CA GLY A 276 -3.16 -7.37 -4.01
C GLY A 276 -2.04 -8.39 -3.84
N ALA A 277 -1.26 -8.63 -4.89
CA ALA A 277 -0.12 -9.55 -4.83
C ALA A 277 0.99 -9.01 -3.91
N LEU A 278 1.24 -7.68 -3.92
CA LEU A 278 2.22 -7.05 -3.05
C LEU A 278 1.89 -7.30 -1.57
N VAL A 279 0.66 -7.01 -1.17
CA VAL A 279 0.21 -7.20 0.23
C VAL A 279 0.19 -8.67 0.64
N LYS A 280 -0.32 -9.57 -0.21
CA LYS A 280 -0.29 -11.01 0.06
C LYS A 280 1.13 -11.49 0.31
N LYS A 281 2.07 -11.11 -0.56
CA LYS A 281 3.48 -11.47 -0.43
C LYS A 281 4.09 -10.88 0.85
N GLY A 282 3.72 -9.66 1.21
CA GLY A 282 4.12 -9.04 2.49
C GLY A 282 3.63 -9.84 3.70
N ILE A 283 2.36 -10.24 3.69
CA ILE A 283 1.77 -11.06 4.75
C ILE A 283 2.45 -12.45 4.83
N ASP A 284 2.72 -13.08 3.68
CA ASP A 284 3.43 -14.38 3.63
C ASP A 284 4.84 -14.28 4.25
N ILE A 285 5.55 -13.16 3.98
CA ILE A 285 6.85 -12.90 4.61
C ILE A 285 6.68 -12.74 6.12
N GLY A 286 5.68 -11.97 6.59
CA GLY A 286 5.37 -11.80 8.01
C GLY A 286 5.09 -13.14 8.69
N MET A 287 4.21 -13.97 8.12
CA MET A 287 3.88 -15.31 8.62
C MET A 287 5.10 -16.25 8.64
N ASN A 288 5.99 -16.12 7.67
CA ASN A 288 7.23 -16.90 7.63
C ASN A 288 8.23 -16.46 8.70
N LEU A 289 8.33 -15.16 8.96
CA LEU A 289 9.20 -14.61 10.04
C LEU A 289 8.78 -15.11 11.42
N LEU A 290 7.48 -15.33 11.68
CA LEU A 290 6.97 -15.92 12.92
C LEU A 290 7.40 -17.41 13.09
N LYS A 291 7.87 -18.04 12.01
CA LYS A 291 8.41 -19.41 11.98
C LYS A 291 9.94 -19.42 11.83
N ASP A 292 10.60 -18.31 12.19
CA ASP A 292 12.06 -18.12 12.05
C ASP A 292 12.59 -18.27 10.62
N LYS A 293 11.72 -18.19 9.61
CA LYS A 293 12.10 -18.23 8.20
C LYS A 293 12.34 -16.81 7.67
N LYS A 294 13.61 -16.45 7.52
CA LYS A 294 14.00 -15.14 6.99
C LYS A 294 13.72 -15.06 5.47
N PRO A 295 13.32 -13.88 4.96
CA PRO A 295 13.20 -13.68 3.52
C PRO A 295 14.56 -13.83 2.84
N ALA A 296 14.57 -14.37 1.62
CA ALA A 296 15.80 -14.57 0.84
C ALA A 296 16.52 -13.26 0.50
N GLN A 297 15.76 -12.18 0.38
CA GLN A 297 16.24 -10.82 0.10
C GLN A 297 15.51 -9.81 0.97
N LYS A 298 16.21 -8.71 1.33
CA LYS A 298 15.59 -7.61 2.08
C LYS A 298 14.49 -6.92 1.28
N THR A 299 14.69 -6.76 -0.03
CA THR A 299 13.70 -6.17 -0.95
C THR A 299 13.36 -7.17 -2.04
N THR A 300 12.09 -7.53 -2.12
CA THR A 300 11.53 -8.36 -3.19
C THR A 300 10.89 -7.45 -4.23
N LYS A 301 11.41 -7.44 -5.45
CA LYS A 301 10.83 -6.72 -6.58
C LYS A 301 9.89 -7.63 -7.36
N VAL A 302 8.68 -7.17 -7.64
CA VAL A 302 7.70 -7.85 -8.49
C VAL A 302 7.77 -7.23 -9.88
N PRO A 303 8.02 -8.02 -10.93
CA PRO A 303 8.10 -7.51 -12.30
C PRO A 303 6.78 -6.87 -12.74
N THR A 304 6.87 -5.88 -13.60
CA THR A 304 5.75 -5.20 -14.24
C THR A 304 5.64 -5.60 -15.72
N LYS A 305 4.47 -5.39 -16.31
CA LYS A 305 4.19 -5.65 -17.72
C LYS A 305 3.50 -4.46 -18.34
N LEU A 306 3.93 -4.04 -19.52
CA LEU A 306 3.24 -3.00 -20.29
C LEU A 306 1.90 -3.52 -20.80
N ILE A 307 0.86 -2.74 -20.59
CA ILE A 307 -0.48 -2.94 -21.14
C ILE A 307 -0.75 -1.80 -22.11
N ASP A 308 -1.04 -2.16 -23.34
CA ASP A 308 -1.35 -1.26 -24.45
C ASP A 308 -2.45 -1.85 -25.35
N ALA A 309 -2.73 -1.24 -26.49
CA ALA A 309 -3.75 -1.68 -27.42
C ALA A 309 -3.55 -3.12 -27.95
N SER A 310 -2.32 -3.65 -27.91
CA SER A 310 -2.03 -5.00 -28.43
C SER A 310 -2.45 -6.11 -27.47
N ASN A 311 -2.61 -5.81 -26.18
CA ASN A 311 -2.83 -6.84 -25.15
C ASN A 311 -3.90 -6.49 -24.11
N VAL A 312 -4.47 -5.28 -24.14
CA VAL A 312 -5.45 -4.81 -23.15
C VAL A 312 -6.72 -5.65 -23.10
N ASP A 313 -7.14 -6.26 -24.21
CA ASP A 313 -8.34 -7.10 -24.25
C ASP A 313 -8.16 -8.44 -23.51
N SER A 314 -6.93 -8.92 -23.40
CA SER A 314 -6.59 -10.15 -22.66
C SER A 314 -6.14 -9.87 -21.23
N TYR A 315 -6.04 -8.62 -20.84
CA TYR A 315 -5.62 -8.21 -19.50
C TYR A 315 -6.84 -8.04 -18.58
N THR A 316 -6.72 -8.55 -17.35
CA THR A 316 -7.74 -8.33 -16.31
C THR A 316 -7.24 -7.24 -15.36
N PRO A 317 -7.78 -6.02 -15.43
CA PRO A 317 -7.39 -4.94 -14.55
C PRO A 317 -7.86 -5.19 -13.12
N TRP A 318 -7.20 -4.55 -12.17
CA TRP A 318 -7.63 -4.48 -10.79
C TRP A 318 -8.32 -3.13 -10.52
N GLY A 319 -9.33 -3.10 -9.67
CA GLY A 319 -10.06 -1.88 -9.27
C GLY A 319 -11.33 -1.63 -10.06
#